data_429dc59cbd7f7015c6185e89f0d96468
#
_entry.id   429dc59cbd7f7015c6185e89f0d96468
#
_cell.length_a   1.000
_cell.length_b   1.000
_cell.length_c   1.000
_cell.angle_alpha   90.00
_cell.angle_beta   90.00
_cell.angle_gamma   90.00
#
_symmetry.space_group_name_H-M   'P 1'
#
loop_
_entity.id
_entity.type
_entity.pdbx_description
1 polymer ?
#
loop_
_entity_poly.entity_id
_entity_poly.type
_entity_poly.pdbx_seq_one_letter_code
_entity_poly.pdbx_strand_id
1 'polypeptide(L)'
;VFSVIIMTGLLGLLGWKVTVISSNFIALMLILTMAMNIHMSTRFIQLRKNYLDLSNFEILSKTTHKMFWPILYTVLTTVCAFLSLIFSEIKPIIDFGWMMTLGLMTSFLITFTLLPTLLSFAPVNNVNLEEINNYKVTNFFAKISTNNKNLIFFTTILIIILSVFGIKRLEVENSFINYFDKKTEIYRGMKLIDEKLGGTTPLEIIIKFGEISKENEANSENDEFEDWENDGGTNDEKYWFTKDKIDKINKVHNY
;
A
#
# COMPACT_ATOMS: atom_id res chain seq x y z
N VAL A 1 -9.10 6.37 17.17
CA VAL A 1 -10.35 6.74 16.51
C VAL A 1 -10.28 8.16 15.96
N PHE A 2 -10.02 9.18 16.77
CA PHE A 2 -9.94 10.59 16.33
C PHE A 2 -8.99 10.81 15.16
N SER A 3 -7.84 10.18 15.18
CA SER A 3 -6.84 10.21 14.11
C SER A 3 -7.39 9.73 12.77
N VAL A 4 -8.18 8.64 12.79
CA VAL A 4 -8.82 8.11 11.58
C VAL A 4 -9.91 9.05 11.08
N ILE A 5 -10.74 9.58 11.98
CA ILE A 5 -11.82 10.50 11.60
C ILE A 5 -11.23 11.76 10.93
N ILE A 6 -10.18 12.34 11.52
CA ILE A 6 -9.53 13.53 10.97
C ILE A 6 -8.90 13.20 9.61
N MET A 7 -8.23 12.05 9.50
CA MET A 7 -7.61 11.65 8.25
C MET A 7 -8.64 11.36 7.14
N THR A 8 -9.73 10.65 7.44
CA THR A 8 -10.79 10.41 6.46
C THR A 8 -11.47 11.72 6.02
N GLY A 9 -11.67 12.65 6.96
CA GLY A 9 -12.14 13.99 6.63
C GLY A 9 -11.18 14.75 5.72
N LEU A 10 -9.89 14.69 5.98
CA LEU A 10 -8.85 15.31 5.17
C LEU A 10 -8.79 14.71 3.76
N LEU A 11 -8.89 13.39 3.61
CA LEU A 11 -8.96 12.72 2.31
C LEU A 11 -10.19 13.17 1.51
N GLY A 12 -11.34 13.31 2.20
CA GLY A 12 -12.56 13.84 1.57
C GLY A 12 -12.40 15.28 1.08
N LEU A 13 -11.77 16.14 1.88
CA LEU A 13 -11.48 17.54 1.49
C LEU A 13 -10.52 17.63 0.29
N LEU A 14 -9.54 16.73 0.21
CA LEU A 14 -8.60 16.67 -0.91
C LEU A 14 -9.19 15.99 -2.17
N GLY A 15 -10.43 15.48 -2.09
CA GLY A 15 -11.08 14.81 -3.19
C GLY A 15 -10.43 13.48 -3.59
N TRP A 16 -9.67 12.85 -2.70
CA TRP A 16 -8.98 11.60 -2.99
C TRP A 16 -9.93 10.41 -3.00
N LYS A 17 -9.80 9.61 -4.05
CA LYS A 17 -10.61 8.38 -4.21
C LYS A 17 -9.93 7.22 -3.49
N VAL A 18 -10.67 6.56 -2.61
CA VAL A 18 -10.20 5.35 -1.92
C VAL A 18 -10.46 4.14 -2.82
N THR A 19 -9.40 3.45 -3.21
CA THR A 19 -9.45 2.21 -4.00
C THR A 19 -9.54 0.98 -3.08
N VAL A 20 -9.81 -0.20 -3.63
CA VAL A 20 -9.86 -1.47 -2.86
C VAL A 20 -8.53 -1.71 -2.12
N ILE A 21 -7.39 -1.44 -2.78
CA ILE A 21 -6.05 -1.61 -2.19
C ILE A 21 -5.84 -0.59 -1.07
N SER A 22 -6.21 0.67 -1.32
CA SER A 22 -6.01 1.73 -0.32
C SER A 22 -7.02 1.68 0.83
N SER A 23 -8.12 0.93 0.73
CA SER A 23 -9.12 0.83 1.82
C SER A 23 -8.54 0.26 3.12
N ASN A 24 -7.49 -0.56 3.03
CA ASN A 24 -6.78 -1.10 4.20
C ASN A 24 -6.02 -0.05 5.02
N PHE A 25 -5.89 1.21 4.53
CA PHE A 25 -5.18 2.26 5.26
C PHE A 25 -5.78 2.53 6.64
N ILE A 26 -7.10 2.40 6.79
CA ILE A 26 -7.81 2.65 8.05
C ILE A 26 -7.33 1.68 9.13
N ALA A 27 -7.28 0.37 8.82
CA ALA A 27 -6.83 -0.66 9.75
C ALA A 27 -5.35 -0.47 10.13
N LEU A 28 -4.48 -0.24 9.15
CA LEU A 28 -3.06 -0.01 9.38
C LEU A 28 -2.81 1.26 10.21
N MET A 29 -3.50 2.34 9.90
CA MET A 29 -3.40 3.59 10.63
C MET A 29 -3.86 3.44 12.09
N LEU A 30 -4.95 2.69 12.34
CA LEU A 30 -5.40 2.39 13.71
C LEU A 30 -4.35 1.62 14.49
N ILE A 31 -3.77 0.58 13.91
CA ILE A 31 -2.74 -0.24 14.56
C ILE A 31 -1.51 0.60 14.92
N LEU A 32 -1.00 1.39 13.96
CA LEU A 32 0.18 2.23 14.17
C LEU A 32 -0.07 3.34 15.19
N THR A 33 -1.23 4.00 15.13
CA THR A 33 -1.61 5.02 16.12
C THR A 33 -1.77 4.42 17.51
N MET A 34 -2.35 3.22 17.60
CA MET A 34 -2.51 2.50 18.87
C MET A 34 -1.16 2.16 19.49
N ALA A 35 -0.21 1.69 18.68
CA ALA A 35 1.15 1.42 19.14
C ALA A 35 1.83 2.66 19.75
N MET A 36 1.74 3.83 19.07
CA MET A 36 2.28 5.10 19.60
C MET A 36 1.63 5.47 20.94
N ASN A 37 0.30 5.36 21.01
CA ASN A 37 -0.45 5.69 22.23
C ASN A 37 -0.10 4.76 23.40
N ILE A 38 0.05 3.45 23.16
CA ILE A 38 0.46 2.47 24.17
C ILE A 38 1.85 2.79 24.70
N HIS A 39 2.82 3.05 23.83
CA HIS A 39 4.17 3.42 24.25
C HIS A 39 4.18 4.67 25.14
N MET A 40 3.45 5.69 24.76
CA MET A 40 3.37 6.93 25.54
C MET A 40 2.65 6.73 26.88
N SER A 41 1.52 6.02 26.87
CA SER A 41 0.75 5.72 28.10
C SER A 41 1.54 4.83 29.07
N THR A 42 2.21 3.79 28.57
CA THR A 42 3.06 2.93 29.39
C THR A 42 4.20 3.72 30.03
N ARG A 43 4.82 4.62 29.28
CA ARG A 43 5.88 5.47 29.82
C ARG A 43 5.37 6.45 30.86
N PHE A 44 4.20 7.02 30.67
CA PHE A 44 3.54 7.85 31.66
C PHE A 44 3.32 7.11 32.97
N ILE A 45 2.76 5.90 32.92
CA ILE A 45 2.54 5.04 34.08
C ILE A 45 3.85 4.70 34.79
N GLN A 46 4.91 4.35 34.04
CA GLN A 46 6.23 4.08 34.61
C GLN A 46 6.84 5.27 35.34
N LEU A 47 6.78 6.47 34.72
CA LEU A 47 7.29 7.67 35.35
C LEU A 47 6.47 8.07 36.58
N ARG A 48 5.16 7.87 36.51
CA ARG A 48 4.28 8.12 37.69
C ARG A 48 4.65 7.23 38.88
N LYS A 49 4.97 5.96 38.64
CA LYS A 49 5.44 5.03 39.66
C LYS A 49 6.76 5.48 40.30
N ASN A 50 7.69 5.98 39.49
CA ASN A 50 9.04 6.34 39.95
C ASN A 50 9.10 7.71 40.63
N TYR A 51 8.14 8.60 40.36
CA TYR A 51 8.13 9.98 40.83
C TYR A 51 6.77 10.31 41.43
N LEU A 52 6.51 9.79 42.64
CA LEU A 52 5.24 9.99 43.37
C LEU A 52 5.00 11.44 43.81
N ASP A 53 6.09 12.20 44.05
CA ASP A 53 6.05 13.58 44.57
C ASP A 53 5.83 14.65 43.48
N LEU A 54 5.93 14.28 42.20
CA LEU A 54 5.79 15.23 41.11
C LEU A 54 4.32 15.45 40.73
N SER A 55 4.01 16.65 40.28
CA SER A 55 2.69 16.97 39.76
C SER A 55 2.41 16.21 38.45
N ASN A 56 1.13 15.98 38.14
CA ASN A 56 0.73 15.32 36.91
C ASN A 56 1.29 16.02 35.67
N PHE A 57 1.32 17.36 35.69
CA PHE A 57 1.83 18.14 34.58
C PHE A 57 3.34 17.90 34.34
N GLU A 58 4.13 17.85 35.41
CA GLU A 58 5.57 17.61 35.31
C GLU A 58 5.88 16.20 34.81
N ILE A 59 5.14 15.18 35.27
CA ILE A 59 5.28 13.81 34.80
C ILE A 59 4.91 13.70 33.30
N LEU A 60 3.84 14.37 32.91
CA LEU A 60 3.37 14.39 31.53
C LEU A 60 4.38 15.09 30.62
N SER A 61 4.92 16.23 31.02
CA SER A 61 5.98 16.95 30.31
C SER A 61 7.23 16.06 30.13
N LYS A 62 7.68 15.42 31.21
CA LYS A 62 8.81 14.46 31.14
C LYS A 62 8.51 13.27 30.22
N THR A 63 7.29 12.75 30.24
CA THR A 63 6.86 11.66 29.38
C THR A 63 6.92 12.05 27.92
N THR A 64 6.31 13.17 27.58
CA THR A 64 6.26 13.70 26.22
C THR A 64 7.66 13.95 25.68
N HIS A 65 8.52 14.60 26.47
CA HIS A 65 9.90 14.87 26.07
C HIS A 65 10.72 13.59 25.85
N LYS A 66 10.59 12.58 26.74
CA LYS A 66 11.32 11.31 26.61
C LYS A 66 10.82 10.44 25.47
N MET A 67 9.52 10.50 25.15
CA MET A 67 8.93 9.67 24.09
C MET A 67 8.95 10.35 22.72
N PHE A 68 9.24 11.63 22.63
CA PHE A 68 9.25 12.36 21.37
C PHE A 68 10.21 11.74 20.36
N TRP A 69 11.47 11.62 20.71
CA TRP A 69 12.50 11.10 19.80
C TRP A 69 12.26 9.65 19.38
N PRO A 70 12.00 8.68 20.28
CA PRO A 70 11.72 7.30 19.88
C PRO A 70 10.52 7.18 18.96
N ILE A 71 9.41 7.88 19.26
CA ILE A 71 8.20 7.82 18.43
C ILE A 71 8.44 8.54 17.09
N LEU A 72 9.14 9.67 17.08
CA LEU A 72 9.50 10.39 15.85
C LEU A 72 10.33 9.51 14.92
N TYR A 73 11.35 8.81 15.42
CA TYR A 73 12.14 7.91 14.60
C TYR A 73 11.30 6.75 14.04
N THR A 74 10.41 6.18 14.84
CA THR A 74 9.49 5.14 14.38
C THR A 74 8.57 5.64 13.27
N VAL A 75 8.00 6.83 13.42
CA VAL A 75 7.16 7.46 12.40
C VAL A 75 7.98 7.74 11.14
N LEU A 76 9.17 8.32 11.28
CA LEU A 76 10.03 8.68 10.15
C LEU A 76 10.43 7.43 9.33
N THR A 77 10.86 6.36 9.99
CA THR A 77 11.20 5.10 9.29
C THR A 77 10.00 4.49 8.58
N THR A 78 8.82 4.55 9.21
CA THR A 78 7.58 4.04 8.60
C THR A 78 7.13 4.93 7.43
N VAL A 79 7.25 6.23 7.55
CA VAL A 79 7.00 7.20 6.46
C VAL A 79 7.93 6.92 5.28
N CYS A 80 9.25 6.73 5.52
CA CYS A 80 10.18 6.36 4.45
C CYS A 80 9.77 5.05 3.75
N ALA A 81 9.29 4.06 4.50
CA ALA A 81 8.80 2.81 3.92
C ALA A 81 7.59 3.03 3.01
N PHE A 82 6.60 3.85 3.42
CA PHE A 82 5.44 4.15 2.58
C PHE A 82 5.77 5.09 1.41
N LEU A 83 6.70 6.02 1.59
CA LEU A 83 7.19 6.86 0.48
C LEU A 83 7.89 6.04 -0.60
N SER A 84 8.51 4.91 -0.26
CA SER A 84 9.10 4.03 -1.27
C SER A 84 8.07 3.46 -2.25
N LEU A 85 6.79 3.37 -1.88
CA LEU A 85 5.71 2.93 -2.76
C LEU A 85 5.39 3.94 -3.88
N ILE A 86 5.81 5.20 -3.72
CA ILE A 86 5.63 6.25 -4.74
C ILE A 86 6.43 5.94 -6.01
N PHE A 87 7.52 5.19 -5.89
CA PHE A 87 8.32 4.74 -7.04
C PHE A 87 7.71 3.56 -7.80
N SER A 88 6.55 3.07 -7.36
CA SER A 88 5.78 2.05 -8.08
C SER A 88 5.15 2.65 -9.34
N GLU A 89 4.98 1.86 -10.40
CA GLU A 89 4.26 2.26 -11.61
C GLU A 89 2.74 2.13 -11.47
N ILE A 90 2.25 1.55 -10.38
CA ILE A 90 0.84 1.23 -10.16
C ILE A 90 0.18 2.35 -9.34
N LYS A 91 -0.68 3.14 -9.98
CA LYS A 91 -1.35 4.29 -9.37
C LYS A 91 -2.03 4.01 -8.01
N PRO A 92 -2.82 2.94 -7.81
CA PRO A 92 -3.41 2.64 -6.51
C PRO A 92 -2.38 2.43 -5.38
N ILE A 93 -1.18 1.93 -5.70
CA ILE A 93 -0.09 1.74 -4.74
C ILE A 93 0.54 3.09 -4.38
N ILE A 94 0.73 3.97 -5.36
CA ILE A 94 1.23 5.34 -5.15
C ILE A 94 0.27 6.10 -4.24
N ASP A 95 -1.03 6.06 -4.54
CA ASP A 95 -2.07 6.73 -3.76
C ASP A 95 -2.08 6.20 -2.32
N PHE A 96 -1.95 4.89 -2.13
CA PHE A 96 -1.85 4.27 -0.81
C PHE A 96 -0.61 4.76 -0.03
N GLY A 97 0.55 4.86 -0.69
CA GLY A 97 1.78 5.39 -0.09
C GLY A 97 1.61 6.82 0.43
N TRP A 98 0.99 7.69 -0.35
CA TRP A 98 0.67 9.06 0.06
C TRP A 98 -0.34 9.12 1.20
N MET A 99 -1.43 8.34 1.12
CA MET A 99 -2.45 8.28 2.17
C MET A 99 -1.84 7.84 3.51
N MET A 100 -1.00 6.81 3.51
CA MET A 100 -0.34 6.32 4.72
C MET A 100 0.66 7.32 5.28
N THR A 101 1.42 7.99 4.43
CA THR A 101 2.39 9.02 4.86
C THR A 101 1.69 10.19 5.56
N LEU A 102 0.65 10.75 4.95
CA LEU A 102 -0.13 11.83 5.54
C LEU A 102 -0.88 11.38 6.80
N GLY A 103 -1.41 10.15 6.77
CA GLY A 103 -2.08 9.55 7.93
C GLY A 103 -1.16 9.40 9.14
N LEU A 104 0.07 8.95 8.93
CA LEU A 104 1.06 8.81 10.01
C LEU A 104 1.50 10.15 10.57
N MET A 105 1.73 11.15 9.71
CA MET A 105 2.05 12.51 10.17
C MET A 105 0.92 13.11 11.00
N THR A 106 -0.32 12.98 10.53
CA THR A 106 -1.52 13.43 11.26
C THR A 106 -1.66 12.68 12.59
N SER A 107 -1.46 11.35 12.59
CA SER A 107 -1.51 10.55 13.82
C SER A 107 -0.44 10.95 14.84
N PHE A 108 0.77 11.23 14.38
CA PHE A 108 1.85 11.71 15.22
C PHE A 108 1.48 13.04 15.90
N LEU A 109 1.00 14.01 15.12
CA LEU A 109 0.57 15.30 15.66
C LEU A 109 -0.55 15.16 16.71
N ILE A 110 -1.56 14.34 16.39
CA ILE A 110 -2.69 14.07 17.29
C ILE A 110 -2.22 13.36 18.57
N THR A 111 -1.33 12.38 18.44
CA THR A 111 -0.80 11.66 19.60
C THR A 111 -0.06 12.60 20.55
N PHE A 112 0.72 13.54 20.05
CA PHE A 112 1.48 14.47 20.89
C PHE A 112 0.68 15.67 21.40
N THR A 113 -0.46 15.98 20.80
CA THR A 113 -1.34 17.06 21.27
C THR A 113 -2.49 16.54 22.12
N LEU A 114 -3.26 15.58 21.58
CA LEU A 114 -4.49 15.11 22.22
C LEU A 114 -4.22 14.17 23.40
N LEU A 115 -3.28 13.22 23.27
CA LEU A 115 -3.06 12.22 24.30
C LEU A 115 -2.54 12.83 25.61
N PRO A 116 -1.55 13.74 25.63
CA PRO A 116 -1.14 14.43 26.85
C PRO A 116 -2.29 15.21 27.47
N THR A 117 -3.09 15.90 26.66
CA THR A 117 -4.25 16.64 27.15
C THR A 117 -5.28 15.73 27.82
N LEU A 118 -5.60 14.58 27.22
CA LEU A 118 -6.51 13.60 27.81
C LEU A 118 -5.95 12.99 29.09
N LEU A 119 -4.65 12.70 29.14
CA LEU A 119 -4.00 12.15 30.34
C LEU A 119 -3.95 13.17 31.48
N SER A 120 -3.93 14.48 31.18
CA SER A 120 -3.97 15.51 32.24
C SER A 120 -5.32 15.57 32.97
N PHE A 121 -6.41 15.22 32.28
CA PHE A 121 -7.76 15.16 32.86
C PHE A 121 -8.04 13.83 33.57
N ALA A 122 -7.21 12.82 33.39
CA ALA A 122 -7.42 11.52 34.01
C ALA A 122 -7.23 11.65 35.54
N PRO A 123 -8.21 11.26 36.39
CA PRO A 123 -8.04 11.25 37.83
C PRO A 123 -6.97 10.20 38.17
N VAL A 124 -5.91 10.67 38.78
CA VAL A 124 -4.80 9.83 39.23
C VAL A 124 -5.15 9.23 40.58
N ASN A 125 -6.11 8.32 40.58
CA ASN A 125 -6.26 7.42 41.74
C ASN A 125 -5.14 6.38 41.67
N ASN A 126 -4.65 5.99 42.84
CA ASN A 126 -3.60 5.00 43.03
C ASN A 126 -3.89 3.77 42.16
N VAL A 127 -3.29 3.72 40.99
CA VAL A 127 -3.32 2.51 40.18
C VAL A 127 -2.56 1.47 40.98
N ASN A 128 -3.24 0.44 41.48
CA ASN A 128 -2.62 -0.70 42.11
C ASN A 128 -1.77 -1.42 41.05
N LEU A 129 -0.51 -1.02 40.98
CA LEU A 129 0.46 -1.47 39.98
C LEU A 129 1.00 -2.87 40.29
N GLU A 130 0.63 -3.45 41.44
CA GLU A 130 0.99 -4.83 41.80
C GLU A 130 0.31 -5.86 40.86
N GLU A 131 -0.88 -5.59 40.36
CA GLU A 131 -1.56 -6.49 39.42
C GLU A 131 -0.92 -6.52 38.03
N ILE A 132 -0.22 -5.46 37.62
CA ILE A 132 0.38 -5.37 36.27
C ILE A 132 1.61 -6.28 36.13
N ASN A 133 2.22 -6.66 37.24
CA ASN A 133 3.48 -7.43 37.23
C ASN A 133 3.29 -8.96 37.12
N ASN A 134 2.07 -9.48 37.12
CA ASN A 134 1.80 -10.92 37.22
C ASN A 134 1.22 -11.55 35.95
N TYR A 135 1.67 -11.11 34.79
CA TYR A 135 1.30 -11.79 33.54
C TYR A 135 2.03 -13.13 33.44
N LYS A 136 1.35 -14.22 33.76
CA LYS A 136 1.87 -15.60 33.69
C LYS A 136 2.50 -15.90 32.33
N VAL A 137 1.91 -15.38 31.24
CA VAL A 137 2.39 -15.54 29.87
C VAL A 137 3.74 -14.83 29.66
N THR A 138 3.86 -13.58 30.10
CA THR A 138 5.11 -12.82 29.96
C THR A 138 6.24 -13.43 30.77
N ASN A 139 5.95 -13.87 32.00
CA ASN A 139 6.92 -14.55 32.87
C ASN A 139 7.35 -15.92 32.30
N PHE A 140 6.44 -16.64 31.64
CA PHE A 140 6.76 -17.88 30.94
C PHE A 140 7.75 -17.65 29.80
N PHE A 141 7.47 -16.68 28.91
CA PHE A 141 8.38 -16.34 27.83
C PHE A 141 9.72 -15.77 28.32
N ALA A 142 9.70 -14.93 29.35
CA ALA A 142 10.91 -14.40 29.97
C ALA A 142 11.78 -15.54 30.53
N LYS A 143 11.18 -16.52 31.22
CA LYS A 143 11.89 -17.68 31.79
C LYS A 143 12.48 -18.57 30.68
N ILE A 144 11.75 -18.83 29.60
CA ILE A 144 12.28 -19.56 28.45
C ILE A 144 13.46 -18.81 27.82
N SER A 145 13.31 -17.49 27.62
CA SER A 145 14.33 -16.66 26.99
C SER A 145 15.62 -16.60 27.79
N THR A 146 15.53 -16.55 29.11
CA THR A 146 16.71 -16.47 29.98
C THR A 146 17.36 -17.82 30.23
N ASN A 147 16.59 -18.87 30.44
CA ASN A 147 17.13 -20.19 30.78
C ASN A 147 17.61 -21.00 29.58
N ASN A 148 16.95 -20.86 28.42
CA ASN A 148 17.18 -21.74 27.27
C ASN A 148 17.65 -20.97 26.03
N LYS A 149 18.62 -20.08 26.19
CA LYS A 149 19.17 -19.27 25.10
C LYS A 149 19.62 -20.09 23.89
N ASN A 150 20.24 -21.25 24.13
CA ASN A 150 20.72 -22.12 23.04
C ASN A 150 19.54 -22.76 22.27
N LEU A 151 18.49 -23.17 22.97
CA LEU A 151 17.28 -23.69 22.33
C LEU A 151 16.64 -22.65 21.42
N ILE A 152 16.53 -21.39 21.87
CA ILE A 152 15.98 -20.30 21.08
C ILE A 152 16.84 -20.05 19.84
N PHE A 153 18.17 -20.05 19.99
CA PHE A 153 19.09 -19.86 18.89
C PHE A 153 18.92 -20.95 17.80
N PHE A 154 18.87 -22.22 18.18
CA PHE A 154 18.64 -23.33 17.25
C PHE A 154 17.25 -23.26 16.60
N THR A 155 16.22 -22.93 17.37
CA THR A 155 14.86 -22.77 16.83
C THR A 155 14.78 -21.63 15.82
N THR A 156 15.45 -20.51 16.09
CA THR A 156 15.51 -19.38 15.16
C THR A 156 16.21 -19.77 13.86
N ILE A 157 17.33 -20.47 13.92
CA ILE A 157 18.04 -20.97 12.73
C ILE A 157 17.15 -21.92 11.94
N LEU A 158 16.45 -22.85 12.63
CA LEU A 158 15.52 -23.77 11.98
C LEU A 158 14.41 -23.04 11.23
N ILE A 159 13.81 -22.01 11.87
CA ILE A 159 12.76 -21.19 11.25
C ILE A 159 13.32 -20.46 10.01
N ILE A 160 14.54 -19.91 10.08
CA ILE A 160 15.17 -19.22 8.95
C ILE A 160 15.36 -20.20 7.77
N ILE A 161 15.84 -21.42 8.03
CA ILE A 161 16.02 -22.43 7.00
C ILE A 161 14.68 -22.80 6.36
N LEU A 162 13.63 -23.04 7.17
CA LEU A 162 12.29 -23.32 6.66
C LEU A 162 11.73 -22.17 5.84
N SER A 163 11.98 -20.92 6.26
CA SER A 163 11.55 -19.72 5.53
C SER A 163 12.21 -19.62 4.15
N VAL A 164 13.50 -19.94 4.04
CA VAL A 164 14.21 -19.95 2.74
C VAL A 164 13.59 -20.99 1.79
N PHE A 165 13.21 -22.18 2.31
CA PHE A 165 12.49 -23.16 1.50
C PHE A 165 11.09 -22.68 1.09
N GLY A 166 10.39 -21.96 1.98
CA GLY A 166 9.08 -21.37 1.70
C GLY A 166 9.15 -20.31 0.59
N ILE A 167 10.15 -19.44 0.63
CA ILE A 167 10.33 -18.38 -0.38
C ILE A 167 10.50 -18.96 -1.79
N LYS A 168 11.19 -20.11 -1.94
CA LYS A 168 11.33 -20.77 -3.25
C LYS A 168 10.01 -21.29 -3.86
N ARG A 169 8.97 -21.43 -3.04
CA ARG A 169 7.63 -21.87 -3.48
C ARG A 169 6.63 -20.72 -3.62
N LEU A 170 7.10 -19.48 -3.43
CA LEU A 170 6.24 -18.31 -3.54
C LEU A 170 5.96 -18.03 -5.02
N GLU A 171 4.73 -18.17 -5.42
CA GLU A 171 4.24 -17.73 -6.74
C GLU A 171 3.60 -16.36 -6.59
N VAL A 172 4.02 -15.43 -7.43
CA VAL A 172 3.42 -14.09 -7.47
C VAL A 172 2.26 -14.13 -8.44
N GLU A 173 1.06 -14.15 -7.90
CA GLU A 173 -0.16 -14.16 -8.69
C GLU A 173 -0.67 -12.73 -8.89
N ASN A 174 -0.72 -12.29 -10.16
CA ASN A 174 -1.15 -10.95 -10.54
C ASN A 174 -2.54 -10.95 -11.21
N SER A 175 -3.24 -12.10 -11.21
CA SER A 175 -4.56 -12.22 -11.84
C SER A 175 -5.62 -11.47 -11.02
N PHE A 176 -6.25 -10.48 -11.65
CA PHE A 176 -7.33 -9.69 -11.02
C PHE A 176 -8.55 -10.53 -10.64
N ILE A 177 -8.76 -11.66 -11.33
CA ILE A 177 -9.88 -12.58 -11.08
C ILE A 177 -9.80 -13.19 -9.68
N ASN A 178 -8.59 -13.49 -9.20
CA ASN A 178 -8.37 -14.15 -7.92
C ASN A 178 -8.52 -13.22 -6.70
N TYR A 179 -8.78 -11.92 -6.90
CA TYR A 179 -9.19 -11.03 -5.80
C TYR A 179 -10.62 -11.30 -5.31
N PHE A 180 -11.43 -12.03 -6.09
CA PHE A 180 -12.81 -12.34 -5.72
C PHE A 180 -12.94 -13.78 -5.22
N ASP A 181 -13.79 -14.00 -4.22
CA ASP A 181 -14.08 -15.36 -3.76
C ASP A 181 -14.71 -16.18 -4.90
N LYS A 182 -14.24 -17.43 -5.07
CA LYS A 182 -14.69 -18.38 -6.09
C LYS A 182 -16.21 -18.63 -6.08
N LYS A 183 -16.89 -18.31 -4.99
CA LYS A 183 -18.34 -18.46 -4.85
C LYS A 183 -19.12 -17.29 -5.44
N THR A 184 -18.49 -16.15 -5.68
CA THR A 184 -19.15 -14.95 -6.18
C THR A 184 -19.53 -15.07 -7.66
N GLU A 185 -20.64 -14.46 -8.05
CA GLU A 185 -21.05 -14.40 -9.45
C GLU A 185 -20.03 -13.65 -10.31
N ILE A 186 -19.37 -12.63 -9.73
CA ILE A 186 -18.31 -11.86 -10.37
C ILE A 186 -17.16 -12.78 -10.78
N TYR A 187 -16.67 -13.64 -9.85
CA TYR A 187 -15.61 -14.58 -10.17
C TYR A 187 -16.00 -15.54 -11.31
N ARG A 188 -17.23 -16.09 -11.25
CA ARG A 188 -17.73 -17.01 -12.27
C ARG A 188 -17.88 -16.35 -13.64
N GLY A 189 -18.39 -15.11 -13.66
CA GLY A 189 -18.53 -14.33 -14.88
C GLY A 189 -17.17 -13.99 -15.51
N MET A 190 -16.23 -13.50 -14.71
CA MET A 190 -14.87 -13.17 -15.17
C MET A 190 -14.13 -14.41 -15.65
N LYS A 191 -14.26 -15.55 -14.96
CA LYS A 191 -13.64 -16.81 -15.37
C LYS A 191 -14.21 -17.31 -16.69
N LEU A 192 -15.52 -17.17 -16.92
CA LEU A 192 -16.17 -17.54 -18.18
C LEU A 192 -15.66 -16.67 -19.34
N ILE A 193 -15.46 -15.37 -19.10
CA ILE A 193 -14.89 -14.44 -20.08
C ILE A 193 -13.44 -14.85 -20.38
N ASP A 194 -12.66 -15.18 -19.35
CA ASP A 194 -11.26 -15.57 -19.49
C ASP A 194 -11.11 -16.87 -20.32
N GLU A 195 -11.96 -17.87 -20.06
CA GLU A 195 -11.94 -19.16 -20.75
C GLU A 195 -12.51 -19.13 -22.18
N LYS A 196 -13.53 -18.28 -22.43
CA LYS A 196 -14.28 -18.32 -23.70
C LYS A 196 -14.07 -17.13 -24.61
N LEU A 197 -13.61 -15.99 -24.10
CA LEU A 197 -13.46 -14.75 -24.87
C LEU A 197 -11.99 -14.29 -25.00
N GLY A 198 -11.03 -15.16 -24.66
CA GLY A 198 -9.61 -14.89 -24.86
C GLY A 198 -8.93 -14.06 -23.78
N GLY A 199 -9.59 -13.88 -22.63
CA GLY A 199 -9.00 -13.22 -21.46
C GLY A 199 -9.79 -12.03 -20.96
N THR A 200 -9.64 -11.75 -19.66
CA THR A 200 -10.23 -10.57 -18.99
C THR A 200 -9.34 -9.34 -19.08
N THR A 201 -8.09 -9.51 -19.47
CA THR A 201 -7.14 -8.41 -19.73
C THR A 201 -6.95 -8.25 -21.22
N PRO A 202 -7.52 -7.21 -21.87
CA PRO A 202 -7.31 -6.98 -23.29
C PRO A 202 -5.83 -6.63 -23.55
N LEU A 203 -5.25 -7.27 -24.55
CA LEU A 203 -3.94 -6.90 -25.07
C LEU A 203 -4.14 -5.82 -26.15
N GLU A 204 -3.81 -4.57 -25.83
CA GLU A 204 -3.79 -3.50 -26.80
C GLU A 204 -2.39 -3.35 -27.42
N ILE A 205 -2.29 -3.60 -28.70
CA ILE A 205 -1.04 -3.41 -29.44
C ILE A 205 -1.13 -2.12 -30.24
N ILE A 206 -0.39 -1.09 -29.82
CA ILE A 206 -0.31 0.18 -30.53
C ILE A 206 0.83 0.11 -31.55
N ILE A 207 0.48 -0.03 -32.82
CA ILE A 207 1.45 0.01 -33.92
C ILE A 207 1.56 1.46 -34.41
N LYS A 208 2.72 2.09 -34.18
CA LYS A 208 3.02 3.39 -34.77
C LYS A 208 3.54 3.19 -36.19
N PHE A 209 2.78 3.65 -37.15
CA PHE A 209 3.24 3.77 -38.53
C PHE A 209 4.00 5.11 -38.65
N GLY A 210 5.17 5.11 -39.32
CA GLY A 210 5.92 6.35 -39.57
C GLY A 210 5.10 7.31 -40.43
N GLU A 211 5.30 8.60 -40.24
CA GLU A 211 4.71 9.64 -41.09
C GLU A 211 5.11 9.39 -42.56
N ILE A 212 4.15 9.51 -43.46
CA ILE A 212 4.40 9.38 -44.89
C ILE A 212 5.27 10.60 -45.28
N SER A 213 6.55 10.35 -45.61
CA SER A 213 7.36 11.34 -46.27
C SER A 213 6.72 11.63 -47.64
N LYS A 214 6.29 12.87 -47.87
CA LYS A 214 5.67 13.32 -49.11
C LYS A 214 6.58 13.21 -50.37
N GLU A 215 7.73 12.55 -50.25
CA GLU A 215 8.72 12.41 -51.35
C GLU A 215 8.45 11.20 -52.27
N ASN A 216 7.49 10.33 -51.97
CA ASN A 216 7.21 9.13 -52.79
C ASN A 216 5.99 9.25 -53.71
N GLU A 217 5.34 10.41 -53.80
CA GLU A 217 4.22 10.63 -54.73
C GLU A 217 4.66 10.93 -56.18
N ALA A 218 5.98 11.05 -56.45
CA ALA A 218 6.46 11.50 -57.77
C ALA A 218 6.83 10.39 -58.76
N ASN A 219 6.72 9.06 -58.38
CA ASN A 219 7.20 7.98 -59.22
C ASN A 219 6.20 6.83 -59.46
N SER A 220 4.92 7.07 -59.44
CA SER A 220 3.93 6.11 -59.93
C SER A 220 2.93 6.74 -60.88
N GLU A 221 3.46 7.41 -61.92
CA GLU A 221 2.76 7.57 -63.20
C GLU A 221 3.08 6.31 -64.03
N ASN A 222 2.13 5.38 -64.05
CA ASN A 222 1.79 4.42 -65.10
C ASN A 222 1.16 3.15 -64.48
N ASP A 223 -0.09 3.25 -64.11
CA ASP A 223 -1.03 2.16 -64.29
C ASP A 223 -2.43 2.74 -64.49
N GLU A 224 -2.80 2.81 -65.79
CA GLU A 224 -4.16 3.00 -66.22
C GLU A 224 -5.03 1.89 -65.65
N PHE A 225 -5.88 2.22 -64.70
CA PHE A 225 -7.10 1.47 -64.43
C PHE A 225 -8.23 2.39 -64.02
N GLU A 226 -9.15 2.50 -64.92
CA GLU A 226 -10.48 3.07 -64.99
C GLU A 226 -11.12 3.56 -63.70
N ASP A 227 -11.46 4.82 -63.81
CA ASP A 227 -12.52 5.63 -63.23
C ASP A 227 -13.76 4.83 -62.79
N TRP A 228 -13.93 4.67 -61.49
CA TRP A 228 -15.22 4.37 -60.90
C TRP A 228 -15.55 5.46 -59.88
N GLU A 229 -16.48 6.30 -60.33
CA GLU A 229 -17.34 7.22 -59.61
C GLU A 229 -16.99 7.61 -58.15
N ASN A 230 -16.60 8.84 -58.09
CA ASN A 230 -16.69 9.83 -57.04
C ASN A 230 -17.82 9.51 -56.02
N ASP A 231 -17.51 8.78 -54.94
CA ASP A 231 -18.24 8.81 -53.71
C ASP A 231 -17.28 9.13 -52.57
N GLY A 232 -17.63 10.14 -51.77
CA GLY A 232 -16.83 10.83 -50.79
C GLY A 232 -16.21 10.01 -49.66
N GLY A 233 -15.46 8.96 -50.02
CA GLY A 233 -14.62 8.18 -49.12
C GLY A 233 -13.34 8.96 -48.82
N THR A 234 -13.13 9.26 -47.55
CA THR A 234 -11.98 9.95 -47.03
C THR A 234 -10.68 9.24 -47.41
N ASN A 235 -9.64 10.01 -47.74
CA ASN A 235 -8.26 9.54 -48.01
C ASN A 235 -7.70 8.58 -46.90
N ASP A 236 -8.40 8.40 -45.82
CA ASP A 236 -8.07 7.53 -44.70
C ASP A 236 -8.18 6.03 -45.03
N GLU A 237 -9.10 5.60 -45.92
CA GLU A 237 -9.24 4.16 -46.23
C GLU A 237 -8.05 3.64 -47.03
N LYS A 238 -7.53 4.37 -48.01
CA LYS A 238 -6.31 4.02 -48.77
C LYS A 238 -5.06 3.95 -47.88
N TYR A 239 -5.05 4.69 -46.77
CA TYR A 239 -3.92 4.71 -45.83
C TYR A 239 -3.71 3.38 -45.13
N TRP A 240 -4.79 2.70 -44.76
CA TRP A 240 -4.72 1.45 -43.99
C TRP A 240 -4.41 0.20 -44.85
N PHE A 241 -4.74 0.21 -46.12
CA PHE A 241 -4.58 -0.91 -47.04
C PHE A 241 -3.26 -0.94 -47.81
N THR A 242 -2.24 -0.19 -47.38
CA THR A 242 -0.91 -0.23 -48.00
C THR A 242 -0.19 -1.52 -47.62
N LYS A 243 0.44 -2.16 -48.61
CA LYS A 243 1.10 -3.51 -48.48
C LYS A 243 2.07 -3.55 -47.28
N ASP A 244 2.83 -2.50 -47.07
CA ASP A 244 3.79 -2.37 -45.95
C ASP A 244 3.14 -2.38 -44.56
N LYS A 245 1.92 -1.84 -44.44
CA LYS A 245 1.16 -1.82 -43.18
C LYS A 245 0.49 -3.15 -42.90
N ILE A 246 -0.03 -3.79 -43.95
CA ILE A 246 -0.61 -5.15 -43.88
C ILE A 246 0.47 -6.13 -43.46
N ASP A 247 1.68 -6.06 -44.02
CA ASP A 247 2.80 -6.92 -43.65
C ASP A 247 3.24 -6.72 -42.18
N LYS A 248 3.19 -5.50 -41.67
CA LYS A 248 3.45 -5.23 -40.25
C LYS A 248 2.37 -5.81 -39.34
N ILE A 249 1.09 -5.69 -39.72
CA ILE A 249 -0.04 -6.29 -39.00
C ILE A 249 0.07 -7.83 -39.02
N ASN A 250 0.37 -8.42 -40.18
CA ASN A 250 0.56 -9.87 -40.31
C ASN A 250 1.74 -10.40 -39.48
N LYS A 251 2.83 -9.62 -39.35
CA LYS A 251 3.94 -9.98 -38.47
C LYS A 251 3.52 -10.03 -37.00
N VAL A 252 2.68 -9.11 -36.54
CA VAL A 252 2.15 -9.10 -35.18
C VAL A 252 1.15 -10.24 -34.95
N HIS A 253 0.35 -10.59 -35.98
CA HIS A 253 -0.61 -11.70 -35.91
C HIS A 253 0.07 -13.06 -35.81
N ASN A 254 1.24 -13.22 -36.43
CA ASN A 254 2.00 -14.46 -36.45
C ASN A 254 2.99 -14.62 -35.27
N TYR A 255 2.98 -13.68 -34.31
CA TYR A 255 3.76 -13.74 -33.09
C TYR A 255 2.91 -14.21 -31.90
#